data_04904b76c995559b5e8016f97f0a1650
#
_entry.id   04904b76c995559b5e8016f97f0a1650
#
_cell.length_a   1.000
_cell.length_b   1.000
_cell.length_c   1.000
_cell.angle_alpha   90.00
_cell.angle_beta   90.00
_cell.angle_gamma   90.00
#
_symmetry.space_group_name_H-M   'P 1'
#
loop_
_entity.id
_entity.type
_entity.pdbx_description
1 polymer ?
#
loop_
_entity_poly.entity_id
_entity_poly.type
_entity_poly.pdbx_seq_one_letter_code
_entity_poly.pdbx_strand_id
1 'polypeptide(L)'
;MKCALIGERLGHSYSKLIHEAFGLYSYELVSLPKDKVGEFMENEEFDAFNVTIPYKRTVMPYCSYISPEAQKIGSVNTVVRTSDGLHGFNTDYFGFKSMAERAGIDFAGKKVVILGSGGTSLTARAVASDGGAERITVVSRSGEYNYDNLEKLADCEVLINTTPVGMYPNNGYSAASLDKFLHCEAVLDVIYNPLRTELIMQALERGIKCSGGLYMLVAQAAQSAKYFCSAEIGKEEIERVFRSLALDVQNIVLVGMPGCGKRPSPKSSRSSPGERRSTQIRSSKNQRA
;
A
#
# COMPACT_ATOMS: atom_id res chain seq x y z
N MET A 1 3.65 -0.27 25.88
CA MET A 1 4.53 -0.41 24.71
C MET A 1 4.38 0.81 23.84
N LYS A 2 5.47 1.46 23.51
CA LYS A 2 5.52 2.67 22.67
C LYS A 2 6.07 2.30 21.29
N CYS A 3 5.25 2.49 20.25
CA CYS A 3 5.63 2.14 18.87
C CYS A 3 5.60 3.37 17.97
N ALA A 4 6.30 3.30 16.83
CA ALA A 4 6.37 4.41 15.89
C ALA A 4 6.40 3.94 14.42
N LEU A 5 6.15 4.89 13.51
CA LEU A 5 6.60 4.83 12.12
C LEU A 5 7.69 5.87 11.91
N ILE A 6 8.83 5.46 11.39
CA ILE A 6 9.89 6.36 10.99
C ILE A 6 10.00 6.48 9.47
N GLY A 7 10.24 7.68 9.00
CA GLY A 7 10.42 8.02 7.58
C GLY A 7 10.81 9.47 7.41
N GLU A 8 11.13 9.89 6.19
CA GLU A 8 11.53 11.28 5.97
C GLU A 8 10.34 12.25 5.97
N ARG A 9 9.20 11.83 5.39
CA ARG A 9 7.96 12.63 5.27
C ARG A 9 6.75 11.76 5.51
N LEU A 10 6.00 12.00 6.60
CA LEU A 10 4.91 11.13 7.05
C LEU A 10 3.53 11.80 7.06
N GLY A 11 3.39 13.01 6.51
CA GLY A 11 2.20 13.87 6.66
C GLY A 11 0.84 13.29 6.21
N HIS A 12 0.82 12.20 5.44
CA HIS A 12 -0.41 11.57 4.94
C HIS A 12 -0.43 10.05 5.17
N SER A 13 0.29 9.57 6.19
CA SER A 13 0.34 8.14 6.50
C SER A 13 -0.90 7.67 7.24
N TYR A 14 -1.57 6.63 6.73
CA TYR A 14 -2.66 5.93 7.43
C TYR A 14 -2.17 4.95 8.51
N SER A 15 -0.85 4.73 8.62
CA SER A 15 -0.30 3.75 9.56
C SER A 15 -0.77 3.99 11.00
N LYS A 16 -0.75 5.24 11.47
CA LYS A 16 -1.22 5.58 12.82
C LYS A 16 -2.68 5.17 13.02
N LEU A 17 -3.57 5.52 12.10
CA LEU A 17 -4.99 5.17 12.18
C LEU A 17 -5.20 3.65 12.23
N ILE A 18 -4.41 2.90 11.45
CA ILE A 18 -4.51 1.43 11.39
C ILE A 18 -4.04 0.82 12.71
N HIS A 19 -2.87 1.20 13.20
CA HIS A 19 -2.31 0.65 14.43
C HIS A 19 -3.15 1.03 15.66
N GLU A 20 -3.68 2.26 15.72
CA GLU A 20 -4.62 2.68 16.76
C GLU A 20 -5.96 1.93 16.70
N ALA A 21 -6.44 1.56 15.50
CA ALA A 21 -7.66 0.77 15.34
C ALA A 21 -7.54 -0.66 15.89
N PHE A 22 -6.33 -1.19 16.02
CA PHE A 22 -6.07 -2.46 16.71
C PHE A 22 -6.05 -2.30 18.24
N GLY A 23 -5.76 -1.10 18.76
CA GLY A 23 -5.87 -0.78 20.19
C GLY A 23 -4.88 -1.49 21.12
N LEU A 24 -3.74 -1.97 20.60
CA LEU A 24 -2.80 -2.82 21.33
C LEU A 24 -1.64 -2.05 21.97
N TYR A 25 -1.27 -0.90 21.41
CA TYR A 25 -0.14 -0.06 21.84
C TYR A 25 -0.32 1.39 21.36
N SER A 26 0.47 2.30 21.90
CA SER A 26 0.54 3.67 21.38
C SER A 26 1.39 3.71 20.10
N TYR A 27 0.99 4.52 19.12
CA TYR A 27 1.68 4.60 17.84
C TYR A 27 1.87 6.03 17.38
N GLU A 28 3.11 6.41 17.12
CA GLU A 28 3.50 7.77 16.74
C GLU A 28 4.07 7.81 15.31
N LEU A 29 3.96 8.97 14.68
CA LEU A 29 4.63 9.25 13.39
C LEU A 29 5.85 10.13 13.67
N VAL A 30 7.03 9.62 13.41
CA VAL A 30 8.31 10.29 13.67
C VAL A 30 9.00 10.59 12.34
N SER A 31 8.88 11.83 11.87
CA SER A 31 9.61 12.29 10.69
C SER A 31 11.06 12.55 11.06
N LEU A 32 11.99 11.84 10.42
CA LEU A 32 13.41 11.91 10.69
C LEU A 32 14.18 12.41 9.45
N PRO A 33 15.09 13.38 9.57
CA PRO A 33 16.09 13.63 8.55
C PRO A 33 17.12 12.50 8.52
N LYS A 34 17.76 12.32 7.35
CA LYS A 34 18.66 11.17 7.11
C LYS A 34 19.83 11.05 8.11
N ASP A 35 20.37 12.17 8.53
CA ASP A 35 21.49 12.25 9.50
C ASP A 35 21.09 11.88 10.93
N LYS A 36 19.79 11.83 11.23
CA LYS A 36 19.28 11.49 12.57
C LYS A 36 18.86 10.01 12.71
N VAL A 37 18.93 9.22 11.63
CA VAL A 37 18.52 7.81 11.70
C VAL A 37 19.39 7.00 12.66
N GLY A 38 20.71 7.20 12.64
CA GLY A 38 21.63 6.50 13.57
C GLY A 38 21.30 6.78 15.04
N GLU A 39 21.15 8.06 15.40
CA GLU A 39 20.76 8.50 16.75
C GLU A 39 19.42 7.87 17.19
N PHE A 40 18.45 7.82 16.29
CA PHE A 40 17.17 7.18 16.57
C PHE A 40 17.31 5.67 16.81
N MET A 41 18.14 4.97 16.04
CA MET A 41 18.33 3.52 16.18
C MET A 41 19.00 3.15 17.52
N GLU A 42 19.85 4.02 18.04
CA GLU A 42 20.53 3.86 19.32
C GLU A 42 19.66 4.29 20.52
N ASN A 43 18.66 5.17 20.30
CA ASN A 43 17.77 5.67 21.33
C ASN A 43 16.73 4.61 21.70
N GLU A 44 16.52 4.40 23.02
CA GLU A 44 15.58 3.41 23.55
C GLU A 44 14.17 3.95 23.81
N GLU A 45 13.79 5.07 23.22
CA GLU A 45 12.48 5.68 23.42
C GLU A 45 11.31 4.81 22.93
N PHE A 46 11.54 4.03 21.88
CA PHE A 46 10.52 3.17 21.27
C PHE A 46 10.87 1.69 21.41
N ASP A 47 9.91 0.89 21.84
CA ASP A 47 10.06 -0.57 21.98
C ASP A 47 10.09 -1.26 20.62
N ALA A 48 9.32 -0.74 19.66
CA ALA A 48 9.28 -1.25 18.29
C ALA A 48 8.86 -0.15 17.30
N PHE A 49 9.21 -0.31 16.02
CA PHE A 49 8.84 0.69 15.02
C PHE A 49 8.79 0.12 13.62
N ASN A 50 7.90 0.70 12.80
CA ASN A 50 7.92 0.49 11.36
C ASN A 50 8.84 1.50 10.69
N VAL A 51 9.35 1.13 9.53
CA VAL A 51 10.27 1.93 8.72
C VAL A 51 9.71 2.09 7.32
N THR A 52 9.61 3.34 6.84
CA THR A 52 9.21 3.61 5.47
C THR A 52 10.31 4.33 4.69
N ILE A 53 9.99 4.75 3.48
CA ILE A 53 10.91 5.44 2.57
C ILE A 53 11.53 6.67 3.24
N PRO A 54 12.86 6.87 3.09
CA PRO A 54 13.81 6.08 2.29
C PRO A 54 14.64 5.07 3.10
N TYR A 55 14.28 4.78 4.37
CA TYR A 55 15.17 4.20 5.37
C TYR A 55 15.15 2.67 5.47
N LYS A 56 14.31 1.95 4.73
CA LYS A 56 14.16 0.48 4.82
C LYS A 56 15.46 -0.30 4.63
N ARG A 57 16.41 0.23 3.86
CA ARG A 57 17.75 -0.33 3.71
C ARG A 57 18.75 0.24 4.71
N THR A 58 18.60 1.52 5.03
CA THR A 58 19.49 2.25 5.94
C THR A 58 19.51 1.64 7.35
N VAL A 59 18.37 1.11 7.81
CA VAL A 59 18.24 0.53 9.16
C VAL A 59 18.82 -0.89 9.27
N MET A 60 19.05 -1.59 8.17
CA MET A 60 19.53 -2.98 8.19
C MET A 60 20.85 -3.17 8.94
N PRO A 61 21.88 -2.31 8.77
CA PRO A 61 23.15 -2.47 9.48
C PRO A 61 23.05 -2.32 11.01
N TYR A 62 21.97 -1.73 11.52
CA TYR A 62 21.74 -1.58 12.97
C TYR A 62 21.05 -2.80 13.60
N CYS A 63 20.54 -3.73 12.79
CA CYS A 63 19.85 -4.92 13.28
C CYS A 63 20.85 -6.04 13.59
N SER A 64 20.80 -6.57 14.82
CA SER A 64 21.53 -7.78 15.23
C SER A 64 20.99 -9.05 14.58
N TYR A 65 19.69 -9.03 14.26
CA TYR A 65 19.00 -10.10 13.53
C TYR A 65 18.14 -9.52 12.41
N ILE A 66 18.12 -10.16 11.25
CA ILE A 66 17.25 -9.86 10.14
C ILE A 66 16.59 -11.16 9.68
N SER A 67 15.24 -11.14 9.58
CA SER A 67 14.49 -12.33 9.16
C SER A 67 14.87 -12.77 7.73
N PRO A 68 14.74 -14.08 7.39
CA PRO A 68 15.07 -14.60 6.07
C PRO A 68 14.35 -13.87 4.93
N GLU A 69 13.08 -13.51 5.12
CA GLU A 69 12.29 -12.77 4.15
C GLU A 69 12.84 -11.37 3.94
N ALA A 70 13.19 -10.67 5.04
CA ALA A 70 13.76 -9.33 4.96
C ALA A 70 15.15 -9.34 4.30
N GLN A 71 15.96 -10.38 4.55
CA GLN A 71 17.24 -10.60 3.87
C GLN A 71 17.05 -10.86 2.38
N LYS A 72 16.13 -11.75 2.01
CA LYS A 72 15.81 -12.08 0.61
C LYS A 72 15.33 -10.85 -0.17
N ILE A 73 14.50 -10.01 0.45
CA ILE A 73 13.97 -8.76 -0.14
C ILE A 73 15.05 -7.67 -0.14
N GLY A 74 16.01 -7.71 0.81
CA GLY A 74 17.02 -6.67 0.98
C GLY A 74 16.46 -5.38 1.57
N SER A 75 15.41 -5.47 2.41
CA SER A 75 14.82 -4.32 3.10
C SER A 75 14.09 -4.73 4.38
N VAL A 76 14.17 -3.87 5.40
CA VAL A 76 13.48 -3.98 6.69
C VAL A 76 12.45 -2.86 6.78
N ASN A 77 11.19 -3.21 7.08
CA ASN A 77 10.13 -2.23 7.35
C ASN A 77 9.53 -2.32 8.75
N THR A 78 10.02 -3.26 9.56
CA THR A 78 9.55 -3.51 10.92
C THR A 78 10.74 -3.87 11.78
N VAL A 79 10.92 -3.18 12.89
CA VAL A 79 12.03 -3.39 13.84
C VAL A 79 11.46 -3.54 15.24
N VAL A 80 11.98 -4.50 15.99
CA VAL A 80 11.65 -4.73 17.39
C VAL A 80 12.92 -4.67 18.21
N ARG A 81 12.89 -3.97 19.33
CA ARG A 81 13.97 -3.94 20.31
C ARG A 81 13.84 -5.14 21.24
N THR A 82 14.91 -5.88 21.37
CA THR A 82 14.99 -7.08 22.22
C THR A 82 16.20 -6.97 23.15
N SER A 83 16.37 -7.92 24.06
CA SER A 83 17.51 -7.95 24.99
C SER A 83 18.87 -8.15 24.31
N ASP A 84 18.88 -8.71 23.10
CA ASP A 84 20.08 -8.99 22.30
C ASP A 84 20.25 -8.05 21.09
N GLY A 85 19.44 -6.96 21.04
CA GLY A 85 19.58 -5.91 20.05
C GLY A 85 18.32 -5.68 19.23
N LEU A 86 18.49 -5.09 18.05
CA LEU A 86 17.39 -4.77 17.14
C LEU A 86 17.13 -5.93 16.17
N HIS A 87 15.89 -6.41 16.12
CA HIS A 87 15.45 -7.45 15.21
C HIS A 87 14.65 -6.85 14.07
N GLY A 88 15.10 -7.07 12.83
CA GLY A 88 14.51 -6.53 11.60
C GLY A 88 13.68 -7.54 10.83
N PHE A 89 12.48 -7.12 10.40
CA PHE A 89 11.52 -7.93 9.66
C PHE A 89 11.01 -7.16 8.43
N ASN A 90 10.36 -7.89 7.51
CA ASN A 90 9.65 -7.29 6.40
C ASN A 90 8.18 -7.74 6.35
N THR A 91 7.28 -6.92 6.89
CA THR A 91 5.85 -7.21 6.92
C THR A 91 5.12 -6.84 5.63
N ASP A 92 5.77 -6.09 4.71
CA ASP A 92 5.22 -5.83 3.37
C ASP A 92 5.04 -7.14 2.59
N TYR A 93 5.91 -8.14 2.81
CA TYR A 93 5.78 -9.47 2.21
C TYR A 93 4.45 -10.11 2.58
N PHE A 94 4.14 -10.17 3.87
CA PHE A 94 2.87 -10.69 4.36
C PHE A 94 1.67 -9.87 3.84
N GLY A 95 1.79 -8.54 3.88
CA GLY A 95 0.75 -7.64 3.40
C GLY A 95 0.42 -7.85 1.92
N PHE A 96 1.44 -7.92 1.07
CA PHE A 96 1.27 -8.14 -0.36
C PHE A 96 0.71 -9.54 -0.66
N LYS A 97 1.21 -10.57 -0.01
CA LYS A 97 0.69 -11.95 -0.12
C LYS A 97 -0.79 -12.01 0.27
N SER A 98 -1.15 -11.43 1.42
CA SER A 98 -2.55 -11.39 1.90
C SER A 98 -3.47 -10.62 0.95
N MET A 99 -2.99 -9.55 0.31
CA MET A 99 -3.74 -8.80 -0.70
C MET A 99 -4.04 -9.67 -1.93
N ALA A 100 -3.06 -10.42 -2.43
CA ALA A 100 -3.24 -11.33 -3.56
C ALA A 100 -4.20 -12.48 -3.21
N GLU A 101 -4.02 -13.13 -2.06
CA GLU A 101 -4.88 -14.20 -1.57
C GLU A 101 -6.35 -13.75 -1.43
N ARG A 102 -6.57 -12.55 -0.84
CA ARG A 102 -7.92 -11.98 -0.69
C ARG A 102 -8.60 -11.74 -2.03
N ALA A 103 -7.84 -11.32 -3.03
CA ALA A 103 -8.36 -11.12 -4.39
C ALA A 103 -8.54 -12.42 -5.18
N GLY A 104 -8.17 -13.57 -4.61
CA GLY A 104 -8.20 -14.87 -5.30
C GLY A 104 -7.22 -14.91 -6.48
N ILE A 105 -6.06 -14.24 -6.34
CA ILE A 105 -5.01 -14.20 -7.36
C ILE A 105 -3.90 -15.17 -6.94
N ASP A 106 -3.61 -16.12 -7.83
CA ASP A 106 -2.55 -17.11 -7.71
C ASP A 106 -1.44 -16.79 -8.69
N PHE A 107 -0.20 -17.09 -8.31
CA PHE A 107 0.98 -16.88 -9.13
C PHE A 107 1.52 -18.17 -9.76
N ALA A 108 1.06 -19.34 -9.33
CA ALA A 108 1.57 -20.64 -9.77
C ALA A 108 1.47 -20.80 -11.29
N GLY A 109 2.61 -20.99 -11.97
CA GLY A 109 2.71 -21.13 -13.42
C GLY A 109 2.39 -19.86 -14.21
N LYS A 110 2.26 -18.68 -13.57
CA LYS A 110 1.86 -17.44 -14.22
C LYS A 110 3.04 -16.61 -14.71
N LYS A 111 2.81 -15.89 -15.82
CA LYS A 111 3.70 -14.88 -16.35
C LYS A 111 3.36 -13.54 -15.72
N VAL A 112 4.21 -13.10 -14.80
CA VAL A 112 4.02 -11.90 -13.99
C VAL A 112 4.81 -10.74 -14.55
N VAL A 113 4.17 -9.60 -14.71
CA VAL A 113 4.84 -8.32 -15.05
C VAL A 113 4.70 -7.36 -13.87
N ILE A 114 5.83 -6.82 -13.42
CA ILE A 114 5.91 -5.85 -12.33
C ILE A 114 6.32 -4.51 -12.91
N LEU A 115 5.45 -3.51 -12.83
CA LEU A 115 5.72 -2.14 -13.21
C LEU A 115 6.43 -1.42 -12.06
N GLY A 116 7.65 -0.94 -12.33
CA GLY A 116 8.51 -0.27 -11.35
C GLY A 116 9.59 -1.18 -10.77
N SER A 117 10.74 -0.58 -10.43
CA SER A 117 11.94 -1.25 -9.89
C SER A 117 12.32 -0.76 -8.48
N GLY A 118 11.39 -0.14 -7.76
CA GLY A 118 11.59 0.38 -6.39
C GLY A 118 11.54 -0.71 -5.31
N GLY A 119 11.61 -0.29 -4.03
CA GLY A 119 11.61 -1.23 -2.88
C GLY A 119 10.41 -2.18 -2.87
N THR A 120 9.21 -1.70 -3.19
CA THR A 120 7.99 -2.53 -3.20
C THR A 120 8.01 -3.56 -4.33
N SER A 121 8.71 -3.29 -5.45
CA SER A 121 8.87 -4.28 -6.52
C SER A 121 9.65 -5.51 -6.07
N LEU A 122 10.61 -5.35 -5.16
CA LEU A 122 11.36 -6.47 -4.58
C LEU A 122 10.45 -7.38 -3.74
N THR A 123 9.52 -6.77 -2.97
CA THR A 123 8.51 -7.50 -2.22
C THR A 123 7.57 -8.27 -3.16
N ALA A 124 7.02 -7.59 -4.17
CA ALA A 124 6.13 -8.22 -5.16
C ALA A 124 6.82 -9.37 -5.89
N ARG A 125 8.10 -9.18 -6.27
CA ARG A 125 8.91 -10.21 -6.91
C ARG A 125 9.13 -11.42 -6.00
N ALA A 126 9.44 -11.19 -4.71
CA ALA A 126 9.64 -12.27 -3.76
C ALA A 126 8.36 -13.10 -3.57
N VAL A 127 7.21 -12.44 -3.38
CA VAL A 127 5.91 -13.12 -3.23
C VAL A 127 5.52 -13.88 -4.49
N ALA A 128 5.66 -13.28 -5.68
CA ALA A 128 5.35 -13.97 -6.95
C ALA A 128 6.27 -15.17 -7.18
N SER A 129 7.58 -15.05 -6.86
CA SER A 129 8.54 -16.14 -6.96
C SER A 129 8.19 -17.28 -6.01
N ASP A 130 7.88 -16.98 -4.75
CA ASP A 130 7.51 -17.98 -3.75
C ASP A 130 6.13 -18.61 -4.05
N GLY A 131 5.26 -17.87 -4.76
CA GLY A 131 3.99 -18.36 -5.28
C GLY A 131 4.13 -19.21 -6.56
N GLY A 132 5.36 -19.48 -7.03
CA GLY A 132 5.60 -20.38 -8.16
C GLY A 132 5.34 -19.75 -9.53
N ALA A 133 5.52 -18.42 -9.68
CA ALA A 133 5.43 -17.77 -10.98
C ALA A 133 6.41 -18.39 -12.00
N GLU A 134 5.94 -18.68 -13.22
CA GLU A 134 6.74 -19.22 -14.32
C GLU A 134 7.81 -18.21 -14.76
N ARG A 135 7.38 -16.95 -14.92
CA ARG A 135 8.26 -15.85 -15.34
C ARG A 135 7.89 -14.58 -14.62
N ILE A 136 8.89 -13.86 -14.15
CA ILE A 136 8.71 -12.54 -13.53
C ILE A 136 9.54 -11.53 -14.31
N THR A 137 8.88 -10.56 -14.94
CA THR A 137 9.52 -9.50 -15.70
C THR A 137 9.30 -8.16 -14.99
N VAL A 138 10.38 -7.45 -14.70
CA VAL A 138 10.31 -6.11 -14.10
C VAL A 138 10.48 -5.06 -15.18
N VAL A 139 9.53 -4.15 -15.28
CA VAL A 139 9.55 -3.00 -16.17
C VAL A 139 10.08 -1.79 -15.42
N SER A 140 11.08 -1.12 -15.97
CA SER A 140 11.63 0.12 -15.41
C SER A 140 11.97 1.12 -16.50
N ARG A 141 12.20 2.39 -16.13
CA ARG A 141 12.51 3.45 -17.10
C ARG A 141 13.78 3.22 -17.92
N SER A 142 14.75 2.51 -17.35
CA SER A 142 16.07 2.25 -17.95
C SER A 142 16.39 0.76 -18.09
N GLY A 143 15.40 -0.13 -17.90
CA GLY A 143 15.59 -1.57 -18.05
C GLY A 143 15.47 -2.04 -19.50
N GLU A 144 15.81 -3.30 -19.75
CA GLU A 144 15.57 -3.99 -21.02
C GLU A 144 14.09 -3.92 -21.41
N TYR A 145 13.22 -4.20 -20.43
CA TYR A 145 11.78 -3.96 -20.54
C TYR A 145 11.45 -2.61 -19.91
N ASN A 146 10.90 -1.72 -20.72
CA ASN A 146 10.55 -0.37 -20.32
C ASN A 146 9.15 0.01 -20.82
N TYR A 147 8.71 1.21 -20.54
CA TYR A 147 7.34 1.65 -20.85
C TYR A 147 7.08 1.87 -22.34
N ASP A 148 8.13 1.91 -23.17
CA ASP A 148 8.04 2.08 -24.62
C ASP A 148 7.92 0.74 -25.38
N ASN A 149 8.18 -0.40 -24.71
CA ASN A 149 8.19 -1.72 -25.34
C ASN A 149 7.31 -2.76 -24.61
N LEU A 150 6.25 -2.32 -23.95
CA LEU A 150 5.32 -3.18 -23.20
C LEU A 150 4.61 -4.22 -24.05
N GLU A 151 4.50 -4.02 -25.36
CA GLU A 151 3.92 -4.97 -26.31
C GLU A 151 4.68 -6.30 -26.38
N LYS A 152 5.97 -6.30 -26.00
CA LYS A 152 6.78 -7.53 -25.87
C LYS A 152 6.33 -8.42 -24.71
N LEU A 153 5.47 -7.89 -23.83
CA LEU A 153 4.94 -8.55 -22.65
C LEU A 153 3.43 -8.81 -22.76
N ALA A 154 2.91 -8.87 -24.00
CA ALA A 154 1.47 -9.07 -24.26
C ALA A 154 0.94 -10.39 -23.70
N ASP A 155 1.81 -11.38 -23.42
CA ASP A 155 1.50 -12.66 -22.80
C ASP A 155 1.47 -12.63 -21.26
N CYS A 156 1.53 -11.44 -20.66
CA CYS A 156 1.38 -11.23 -19.21
C CYS A 156 0.01 -11.71 -18.73
N GLU A 157 -0.01 -12.49 -17.66
CA GLU A 157 -1.24 -13.00 -17.03
C GLU A 157 -1.54 -12.25 -15.71
N VAL A 158 -0.50 -11.85 -14.97
CA VAL A 158 -0.66 -11.06 -13.75
C VAL A 158 0.16 -9.78 -13.84
N LEU A 159 -0.51 -8.63 -13.80
CA LEU A 159 0.11 -7.31 -13.82
C LEU A 159 0.14 -6.70 -12.43
N ILE A 160 1.32 -6.25 -11.99
CA ILE A 160 1.52 -5.66 -10.67
C ILE A 160 2.06 -4.24 -10.84
N ASN A 161 1.32 -3.22 -10.38
CA ASN A 161 1.84 -1.86 -10.32
C ASN A 161 2.51 -1.61 -8.96
N THR A 162 3.80 -1.31 -8.97
CA THR A 162 4.59 -0.89 -7.80
C THR A 162 5.14 0.53 -7.95
N THR A 163 4.65 1.27 -8.96
CA THR A 163 5.03 2.67 -9.20
C THR A 163 4.10 3.62 -8.46
N PRO A 164 4.47 4.89 -8.27
CA PRO A 164 3.57 5.91 -7.74
C PRO A 164 2.63 6.51 -8.82
N VAL A 165 2.63 6.00 -10.05
CA VAL A 165 1.79 6.53 -11.14
C VAL A 165 0.33 6.22 -10.88
N GLY A 166 -0.50 7.24 -10.79
CA GLY A 166 -1.92 7.13 -10.44
C GLY A 166 -2.21 7.38 -8.95
N MET A 167 -1.17 7.62 -8.13
CA MET A 167 -1.32 8.00 -6.73
C MET A 167 -1.69 9.49 -6.60
N TYR A 168 -2.52 9.81 -5.61
CA TYR A 168 -2.84 11.21 -5.27
C TYR A 168 -1.55 12.01 -4.97
N PRO A 169 -1.43 13.28 -5.43
CA PRO A 169 -2.47 14.08 -6.13
C PRO A 169 -2.58 13.84 -7.65
N ASN A 170 -1.71 13.02 -8.24
CA ASN A 170 -1.64 12.80 -9.69
C ASN A 170 -2.50 11.61 -10.13
N ASN A 171 -3.77 11.56 -9.68
CA ASN A 171 -4.73 10.54 -10.08
C ASN A 171 -5.18 10.73 -11.55
N GLY A 172 -5.81 9.70 -12.13
CA GLY A 172 -6.26 9.69 -13.51
C GLY A 172 -5.19 9.29 -14.52
N TYR A 173 -3.99 8.91 -14.03
CA TYR A 173 -2.93 8.33 -14.84
C TYR A 173 -2.75 6.85 -14.52
N SER A 174 -2.34 6.07 -15.52
CA SER A 174 -1.94 4.68 -15.34
C SER A 174 -0.51 4.49 -15.83
N ALA A 175 0.25 3.63 -15.14
CA ALA A 175 1.60 3.29 -15.54
C ALA A 175 1.63 2.48 -16.86
N ALA A 176 0.53 1.80 -17.19
CA ALA A 176 0.34 1.08 -18.45
C ALA A 176 -1.16 0.98 -18.78
N SER A 177 -1.49 0.84 -20.08
CA SER A 177 -2.84 0.47 -20.51
C SER A 177 -2.95 -1.06 -20.55
N LEU A 178 -4.06 -1.60 -20.03
CA LEU A 178 -4.34 -3.04 -20.12
C LEU A 178 -4.56 -3.53 -21.56
N ASP A 179 -4.75 -2.64 -22.54
CA ASP A 179 -4.83 -3.01 -23.95
C ASP A 179 -3.55 -3.69 -24.46
N LYS A 180 -2.40 -3.43 -23.82
CA LYS A 180 -1.12 -4.03 -24.17
C LYS A 180 -0.94 -5.46 -23.64
N PHE A 181 -1.80 -5.92 -22.71
CA PHE A 181 -1.67 -7.21 -22.03
C PHE A 181 -2.89 -8.06 -22.31
N LEU A 182 -2.89 -8.73 -23.47
CA LEU A 182 -4.04 -9.44 -24.03
C LEU A 182 -4.49 -10.65 -23.19
N HIS A 183 -3.59 -11.22 -22.42
CA HIS A 183 -3.82 -12.40 -21.58
C HIS A 183 -3.92 -12.07 -20.08
N CYS A 184 -3.99 -10.77 -19.73
CA CYS A 184 -4.05 -10.34 -18.33
C CYS A 184 -5.37 -10.76 -17.68
N GLU A 185 -5.28 -11.59 -16.67
CA GLU A 185 -6.42 -12.11 -15.88
C GLU A 185 -6.44 -11.58 -14.44
N ALA A 186 -5.34 -10.92 -14.00
CA ALA A 186 -5.24 -10.37 -12.67
C ALA A 186 -4.40 -9.09 -12.61
N VAL A 187 -4.83 -8.14 -11.79
CA VAL A 187 -4.13 -6.85 -11.54
C VAL A 187 -4.01 -6.60 -10.05
N LEU A 188 -2.79 -6.32 -9.60
CA LEU A 188 -2.50 -5.84 -8.26
C LEU A 188 -1.87 -4.44 -8.35
N ASP A 189 -2.39 -3.50 -7.56
CA ASP A 189 -1.84 -2.15 -7.47
C ASP A 189 -1.51 -1.82 -6.02
N VAL A 190 -0.27 -1.49 -5.70
CA VAL A 190 0.14 -1.16 -4.33
C VAL A 190 -0.33 0.22 -3.87
N ILE A 191 -0.89 1.01 -4.77
CA ILE A 191 -1.47 2.32 -4.44
C ILE A 191 -2.76 2.12 -3.64
N TYR A 192 -2.88 2.84 -2.55
CA TYR A 192 -4.07 2.84 -1.68
C TYR A 192 -4.83 4.17 -1.67
N ASN A 193 -4.25 5.23 -2.21
CA ASN A 193 -4.90 6.52 -2.37
C ASN A 193 -4.64 7.09 -3.78
N PRO A 194 -5.64 7.10 -4.67
CA PRO A 194 -7.06 6.72 -4.46
C PRO A 194 -7.23 5.20 -4.29
N LEU A 195 -8.39 4.78 -3.76
CA LEU A 195 -8.77 3.37 -3.63
C LEU A 195 -8.87 2.65 -4.99
N ARG A 196 -9.26 3.41 -6.02
CA ARG A 196 -9.41 2.93 -7.40
C ARG A 196 -8.53 3.80 -8.29
N THR A 197 -7.35 3.30 -8.60
CA THR A 197 -6.48 3.90 -9.61
C THR A 197 -7.06 3.65 -11.01
N GLU A 198 -6.58 4.39 -11.99
CA GLU A 198 -6.97 4.18 -13.39
C GLU A 198 -6.72 2.74 -13.83
N LEU A 199 -5.62 2.12 -13.40
CA LEU A 199 -5.32 0.71 -13.70
C LEU A 199 -6.36 -0.24 -13.10
N ILE A 200 -6.77 -0.02 -11.86
CA ILE A 200 -7.83 -0.80 -11.19
C ILE A 200 -9.19 -0.59 -11.89
N MET A 201 -9.49 0.62 -12.35
CA MET A 201 -10.71 0.89 -13.09
C MET A 201 -10.76 0.12 -14.41
N GLN A 202 -9.67 0.13 -15.18
CA GLN A 202 -9.55 -0.65 -16.42
C GLN A 202 -9.75 -2.17 -16.17
N ALA A 203 -9.21 -2.68 -15.05
CA ALA A 203 -9.40 -4.09 -14.67
C ALA A 203 -10.87 -4.41 -14.34
N LEU A 204 -11.52 -3.55 -13.56
CA LEU A 204 -12.94 -3.71 -13.20
C LEU A 204 -13.86 -3.67 -14.42
N GLU A 205 -13.64 -2.75 -15.36
CA GLU A 205 -14.41 -2.62 -16.61
C GLU A 205 -14.29 -3.88 -17.49
N ARG A 206 -13.20 -4.61 -17.40
CA ARG A 206 -12.96 -5.85 -18.16
C ARG A 206 -13.31 -7.12 -17.37
N GLY A 207 -13.81 -6.98 -16.14
CA GLY A 207 -14.08 -8.13 -15.28
C GLY A 207 -12.84 -8.91 -14.84
N ILE A 208 -11.66 -8.27 -14.89
CA ILE A 208 -10.38 -8.87 -14.47
C ILE A 208 -10.28 -8.80 -12.94
N LYS A 209 -9.81 -9.88 -12.30
CA LYS A 209 -9.55 -9.90 -10.86
C LYS A 209 -8.57 -8.80 -10.47
N CYS A 210 -8.90 -7.98 -9.46
CA CYS A 210 -7.98 -6.92 -9.06
C CYS A 210 -8.09 -6.55 -7.58
N SER A 211 -7.01 -5.96 -7.07
CA SER A 211 -6.97 -5.36 -5.73
C SER A 211 -6.06 -4.14 -5.70
N GLY A 212 -6.52 -3.08 -5.02
CA GLY A 212 -5.69 -1.93 -4.64
C GLY A 212 -4.99 -2.14 -3.29
N GLY A 213 -4.00 -1.29 -2.98
CA GLY A 213 -3.03 -1.46 -1.91
C GLY A 213 -3.54 -1.28 -0.48
N LEU A 214 -4.77 -0.81 -0.26
CA LEU A 214 -5.25 -0.55 1.10
C LEU A 214 -5.26 -1.81 1.97
N TYR A 215 -5.67 -2.97 1.39
CA TYR A 215 -5.66 -4.22 2.16
C TYR A 215 -4.23 -4.66 2.52
N MET A 216 -3.28 -4.51 1.60
CA MET A 216 -1.86 -4.73 1.88
C MET A 216 -1.38 -3.88 3.06
N LEU A 217 -1.78 -2.60 3.10
CA LEU A 217 -1.39 -1.66 4.14
C LEU A 217 -1.94 -2.07 5.52
N VAL A 218 -3.17 -2.58 5.60
CA VAL A 218 -3.75 -3.06 6.86
C VAL A 218 -3.13 -4.40 7.28
N ALA A 219 -2.99 -5.34 6.36
CA ALA A 219 -2.45 -6.67 6.65
C ALA A 219 -0.97 -6.61 7.12
N GLN A 220 -0.13 -5.75 6.51
CA GLN A 220 1.25 -5.58 6.98
C GLN A 220 1.31 -5.01 8.41
N ALA A 221 0.37 -4.11 8.77
CA ALA A 221 0.30 -3.58 10.12
C ALA A 221 -0.14 -4.63 11.15
N ALA A 222 -1.07 -5.51 10.78
CA ALA A 222 -1.44 -6.67 11.59
C ALA A 222 -0.25 -7.60 11.85
N GLN A 223 0.56 -7.86 10.82
CA GLN A 223 1.79 -8.63 10.96
C GLN A 223 2.85 -7.91 11.82
N SER A 224 2.92 -6.58 11.73
CA SER A 224 3.79 -5.79 12.61
C SER A 224 3.37 -5.92 14.08
N ALA A 225 2.07 -5.88 14.37
CA ALA A 225 1.54 -6.08 15.73
C ALA A 225 1.94 -7.45 16.32
N LYS A 226 1.98 -8.50 15.49
CA LYS A 226 2.47 -9.82 15.90
C LYS A 226 3.93 -9.76 16.36
N TYR A 227 4.79 -9.06 15.64
CA TYR A 227 6.19 -8.87 16.03
C TYR A 227 6.33 -7.94 17.24
N PHE A 228 5.54 -6.87 17.33
CA PHE A 228 5.63 -5.89 18.39
C PHE A 228 5.22 -6.45 19.75
N CYS A 229 4.08 -7.11 19.84
CA CYS A 229 3.49 -7.52 21.12
C CYS A 229 2.95 -8.97 21.12
N SER A 230 3.38 -9.80 20.19
CA SER A 230 2.94 -11.21 20.04
C SER A 230 1.41 -11.35 19.84
N ALA A 231 0.72 -10.29 19.45
CA ALA A 231 -0.72 -10.31 19.19
C ALA A 231 -1.01 -10.92 17.82
N GLU A 232 -1.89 -11.91 17.77
CA GLU A 232 -2.38 -12.45 16.52
C GLU A 232 -3.69 -11.76 16.12
N ILE A 233 -3.63 -10.95 15.06
CA ILE A 233 -4.78 -10.28 14.48
C ILE A 233 -5.33 -11.16 13.37
N GLY A 234 -6.53 -11.70 13.58
CA GLY A 234 -7.19 -12.58 12.63
C GLY A 234 -7.67 -11.87 11.35
N LYS A 235 -7.97 -12.66 10.31
CA LYS A 235 -8.46 -12.15 9.01
C LYS A 235 -9.72 -11.30 9.15
N GLU A 236 -10.62 -11.63 10.07
CA GLU A 236 -11.87 -10.87 10.31
C GLU A 236 -11.59 -9.46 10.82
N GLU A 237 -10.62 -9.32 11.72
CA GLU A 237 -10.23 -8.03 12.27
C GLU A 237 -9.51 -7.17 11.23
N ILE A 238 -8.62 -7.78 10.43
CA ILE A 238 -7.98 -7.11 9.28
C ILE A 238 -9.05 -6.59 8.32
N GLU A 239 -10.05 -7.41 7.99
CA GLU A 239 -11.16 -7.03 7.12
C GLU A 239 -12.03 -5.92 7.73
N ARG A 240 -12.28 -5.95 9.05
CA ARG A 240 -13.01 -4.90 9.77
C ARG A 240 -12.30 -3.54 9.64
N VAL A 241 -11.01 -3.51 9.94
CA VAL A 241 -10.21 -2.27 9.85
C VAL A 241 -10.11 -1.79 8.40
N PHE A 242 -9.89 -2.70 7.45
CA PHE A 242 -9.88 -2.38 6.03
C PHE A 242 -11.19 -1.72 5.57
N ARG A 243 -12.35 -2.30 5.92
CA ARG A 243 -13.66 -1.75 5.53
C ARG A 243 -13.92 -0.39 6.16
N SER A 244 -13.56 -0.21 7.43
CA SER A 244 -13.71 1.08 8.10
C SER A 244 -12.92 2.17 7.39
N LEU A 245 -11.64 1.92 7.10
CA LEU A 245 -10.80 2.88 6.38
C LEU A 245 -11.26 3.12 4.94
N ALA A 246 -11.71 2.07 4.25
CA ALA A 246 -12.24 2.21 2.90
C ALA A 246 -13.46 3.14 2.85
N LEU A 247 -14.32 3.10 3.87
CA LEU A 247 -15.45 4.03 3.99
C LEU A 247 -15.02 5.46 4.29
N ASP A 248 -14.01 5.64 5.16
CA ASP A 248 -13.53 6.96 5.56
C ASP A 248 -12.85 7.74 4.40
N VAL A 249 -12.24 7.01 3.45
CA VAL A 249 -11.57 7.63 2.29
C VAL A 249 -12.45 7.71 1.03
N GLN A 250 -13.69 7.23 1.08
CA GLN A 250 -14.63 7.33 -0.03
C GLN A 250 -15.28 8.71 -0.11
N ASN A 251 -15.34 9.26 -1.32
CA ASN A 251 -16.15 10.44 -1.60
C ASN A 251 -17.56 10.00 -2.03
N ILE A 252 -18.58 10.48 -1.32
CA ILE A 252 -19.99 10.26 -1.70
C ILE A 252 -20.43 11.42 -2.58
N VAL A 253 -20.74 11.10 -3.85
CA VAL A 253 -21.29 12.08 -4.80
C VAL A 253 -22.79 11.83 -4.93
N LEU A 254 -23.59 12.81 -4.51
CA LEU A 254 -25.04 12.78 -4.70
C LEU A 254 -25.39 13.37 -6.07
N VAL A 255 -25.90 12.51 -6.95
CA VAL A 255 -26.37 12.90 -8.28
C VAL A 255 -27.90 12.86 -8.31
N GLY A 256 -28.55 13.87 -8.90
CA GLY A 256 -30.00 13.91 -9.03
C GLY A 256 -30.48 15.24 -9.57
N MET A 257 -31.73 15.30 -10.01
CA MET A 257 -32.36 16.50 -10.55
C MET A 257 -32.42 17.65 -9.53
N PRO A 258 -32.46 18.92 -9.93
CA PRO A 258 -32.78 20.04 -9.05
C PRO A 258 -34.09 19.80 -8.29
N GLY A 259 -34.07 20.01 -6.96
CA GLY A 259 -35.27 19.81 -6.13
C GLY A 259 -35.52 18.39 -5.59
N CYS A 260 -34.74 17.37 -5.96
CA CYS A 260 -34.94 15.98 -5.48
C CYS A 260 -34.40 15.72 -4.06
N GLY A 261 -34.33 16.72 -3.20
CA GLY A 261 -34.00 16.53 -1.78
C GLY A 261 -32.53 16.33 -1.44
N LYS A 262 -31.59 16.68 -2.34
CA LYS A 262 -30.15 16.63 -2.09
C LYS A 262 -29.71 17.71 -1.06
N ARG A 263 -30.24 17.63 0.16
CA ARG A 263 -29.76 18.46 1.25
C ARG A 263 -28.49 17.85 1.82
N PRO A 264 -27.49 18.65 2.24
CA PRO A 264 -26.37 18.11 2.97
C PRO A 264 -26.88 17.36 4.19
N SER A 265 -26.50 16.09 4.36
CA SER A 265 -26.76 15.36 5.57
C SER A 265 -26.15 16.12 6.76
N PRO A 266 -26.81 16.20 7.92
CA PRO A 266 -26.21 16.79 9.11
C PRO A 266 -24.86 16.06 9.35
N LYS A 267 -23.82 16.86 9.56
CA LYS A 267 -22.46 16.37 9.81
C LYS A 267 -22.50 15.34 10.92
N SER A 268 -22.10 14.12 10.67
CA SER A 268 -21.76 13.21 11.75
C SER A 268 -20.66 13.87 12.57
N SER A 269 -20.85 13.98 13.87
CA SER A 269 -20.00 14.69 14.82
C SER A 269 -18.70 13.93 15.13
N ARG A 270 -17.91 13.59 14.08
CA ARG A 270 -16.53 13.15 14.19
C ARG A 270 -15.67 14.07 13.33
N SER A 271 -15.34 15.22 13.91
CA SER A 271 -14.34 16.13 13.37
C SER A 271 -12.96 15.65 13.80
N SER A 272 -12.18 15.12 12.85
CA SER A 272 -10.72 15.13 13.00
C SER A 272 -10.22 16.55 12.76
N PRO A 273 -9.33 17.11 13.59
CA PRO A 273 -8.81 18.46 13.39
C PRO A 273 -7.84 18.46 12.21
N GLY A 274 -8.18 19.15 11.14
CA GLY A 274 -7.21 19.51 10.10
C GLY A 274 -7.64 19.50 8.64
N GLU A 275 -8.77 18.94 8.23
CA GLU A 275 -9.16 18.94 6.81
C GLU A 275 -10.40 19.80 6.53
N ARG A 276 -10.19 20.87 5.75
CA ARG A 276 -11.30 21.60 5.13
C ARG A 276 -11.83 20.74 3.97
N ARG A 277 -12.99 20.11 4.16
CA ARG A 277 -13.73 19.46 3.09
C ARG A 277 -14.34 20.54 2.21
N SER A 278 -13.85 20.73 1.00
CA SER A 278 -14.48 21.59 -0.01
C SER A 278 -15.64 20.85 -0.65
N THR A 279 -16.87 21.26 -0.35
CA THR A 279 -18.07 20.80 -1.06
C THR A 279 -18.18 21.60 -2.34
N GLN A 280 -17.72 21.08 -3.48
CA GLN A 280 -18.01 21.69 -4.79
C GLN A 280 -19.37 21.22 -5.29
N ILE A 281 -20.38 22.09 -5.18
CA ILE A 281 -21.66 21.91 -5.87
C ILE A 281 -21.46 22.49 -7.27
N ARG A 282 -21.24 21.63 -8.28
CA ARG A 282 -21.34 22.04 -9.68
C ARG A 282 -22.81 22.05 -10.09
N SER A 283 -23.42 23.23 -10.20
CA SER A 283 -24.67 23.41 -10.91
C SER A 283 -24.38 23.55 -12.42
N SER A 284 -24.80 22.57 -13.21
CA SER A 284 -24.84 22.75 -14.67
C SER A 284 -25.95 23.72 -14.99
N LYS A 285 -25.63 24.99 -15.21
CA LYS A 285 -26.52 25.91 -15.93
C LYS A 285 -26.49 25.54 -17.41
N ASN A 286 -27.62 25.05 -17.89
CA ASN A 286 -27.88 24.96 -19.33
C ASN A 286 -27.64 26.32 -19.99
N GLN A 287 -26.68 26.36 -20.90
CA GLN A 287 -26.71 27.34 -21.97
C GLN A 287 -27.59 26.80 -23.08
N ARG A 288 -28.81 27.34 -23.18
CA ARG A 288 -29.55 27.43 -24.43
C ARG A 288 -29.40 28.86 -24.90
N ALA A 289 -28.78 29.03 -26.01
CA ALA A 289 -29.04 30.00 -27.06
C ALA A 289 -28.31 29.53 -28.31
#